data_f86eef8a69780a014b63bbc9609b5e1c
#
_entry.id   f86eef8a69780a014b63bbc9609b5e1c
#
_cell.length_a   1.000
_cell.length_b   1.000
_cell.length_c   1.000
_cell.angle_alpha   90.00
_cell.angle_beta   90.00
_cell.angle_gamma   90.00
#
_symmetry.space_group_name_H-M   'P 1'
#
loop_
_entity.id
_entity.type
_entity.pdbx_description
1 polymer ?
#
loop_
_entity_poly.entity_id
_entity_poly.type
_entity_poly.pdbx_seq_one_letter_code
_entity_poly.pdbx_strand_id
1 'polypeptide(L)'
;MESSTSNDPHLISRLYESMYRIRWTETEISRIYPSDAIKSPIHLSIGQEAVSVAVCDVLEQEDIVFGTYRGHALYLAKGGDLKAMMAELYGKIDGCSKGKGGSMHLIDTSVGMMGTSAVVATSIPEAVGYAMAIKYKQSNQVVVCFFGDGATGAGVFHESLNFASLKDLPILFICENNEYAIHSPLSERSSQQELYKFGLVNNIPSFVQKDRCVLTLRSKCNQLVNEIRNGGGPRFFEVYTDRWLEHVGPNEDWDLGYRSKIEKKSWEANDQIKKLANLINLDEKQKIEKKVKKELLEAISFAEKSPFPSEEDLHKDVYK
;
A
#
# COMPACT_ATOMS: atom_id res chain seq x y z
N MET A 1 -8.99 -4.26 -28.31
CA MET A 1 -9.55 -5.38 -27.50
C MET A 1 -9.58 -4.98 -26.02
N GLU A 2 -10.18 -3.82 -25.64
CA GLU A 2 -10.07 -3.23 -24.29
C GLU A 2 -11.41 -3.15 -23.52
N SER A 3 -12.50 -3.71 -24.02
CA SER A 3 -13.82 -3.48 -23.41
C SER A 3 -14.46 -4.68 -22.70
N SER A 4 -13.82 -5.85 -22.62
CA SER A 4 -14.45 -7.04 -22.06
C SER A 4 -14.06 -7.39 -20.62
N THR A 5 -12.98 -6.83 -20.07
CA THR A 5 -12.50 -7.17 -18.72
C THR A 5 -13.12 -6.34 -17.59
N SER A 6 -13.72 -5.19 -17.89
CA SER A 6 -14.31 -4.30 -16.86
C SER A 6 -15.61 -4.84 -16.23
N ASN A 7 -16.24 -5.85 -16.83
CA ASN A 7 -17.53 -6.41 -16.38
C ASN A 7 -17.44 -7.88 -15.92
N ASP A 8 -16.24 -8.41 -15.64
CA ASP A 8 -16.11 -9.76 -15.08
C ASP A 8 -16.61 -9.76 -13.61
N PRO A 9 -17.71 -10.44 -13.28
CA PRO A 9 -18.27 -10.45 -11.93
C PRO A 9 -17.29 -11.03 -10.90
N HIS A 10 -16.48 -12.02 -11.28
CA HIS A 10 -15.50 -12.62 -10.37
C HIS A 10 -14.37 -11.64 -10.03
N LEU A 11 -13.92 -10.86 -11.02
CA LEU A 11 -12.94 -9.80 -10.79
C LEU A 11 -13.52 -8.73 -9.85
N ILE A 12 -14.75 -8.28 -10.12
CA ILE A 12 -15.39 -7.23 -9.31
C ILE A 12 -15.56 -7.69 -7.86
N SER A 13 -16.06 -8.93 -7.64
CA SER A 13 -16.22 -9.49 -6.30
C SER A 13 -14.89 -9.60 -5.55
N ARG A 14 -13.81 -10.04 -6.23
CA ARG A 14 -12.47 -10.17 -5.64
C ARG A 14 -11.89 -8.80 -5.25
N LEU A 15 -11.97 -7.80 -6.13
CA LEU A 15 -11.51 -6.44 -5.82
C LEU A 15 -12.33 -5.83 -4.68
N TYR A 16 -13.66 -6.03 -4.68
CA TYR A 16 -14.52 -5.57 -3.60
C TYR A 16 -14.14 -6.21 -2.27
N GLU A 17 -13.97 -7.53 -2.23
CA GLU A 17 -13.57 -8.25 -1.02
C GLU A 17 -12.25 -7.71 -0.45
N SER A 18 -11.24 -7.55 -1.30
CA SER A 18 -9.92 -7.06 -0.90
C SER A 18 -10.01 -5.61 -0.36
N MET A 19 -10.68 -4.71 -1.07
CA MET A 19 -10.84 -3.32 -0.61
C MET A 19 -11.69 -3.22 0.65
N TYR A 20 -12.78 -3.99 0.74
CA TYR A 20 -13.64 -4.02 1.92
C TYR A 20 -12.89 -4.57 3.15
N ARG A 21 -12.07 -5.62 2.96
CA ARG A 21 -11.21 -6.19 4.00
C ARG A 21 -10.26 -5.14 4.59
N ILE A 22 -9.61 -4.35 3.75
CA ILE A 22 -8.72 -3.27 4.18
C ILE A 22 -9.51 -2.20 4.93
N ARG A 23 -10.58 -1.65 4.32
CA ARG A 23 -11.39 -0.59 4.91
C ARG A 23 -11.97 -1.00 6.27
N TRP A 24 -12.52 -2.20 6.34
CA TRP A 24 -13.13 -2.68 7.58
C TRP A 24 -12.08 -2.89 8.68
N THR A 25 -10.94 -3.47 8.33
CA THR A 25 -9.82 -3.65 9.27
C THR A 25 -9.33 -2.31 9.82
N GLU A 26 -9.09 -1.34 8.97
CA GLU A 26 -8.59 -0.03 9.40
C GLU A 26 -9.64 0.79 10.16
N THR A 27 -10.93 0.63 9.84
CA THR A 27 -12.03 1.22 10.61
C THR A 27 -12.05 0.67 12.04
N GLU A 28 -11.86 -0.62 12.21
CA GLU A 28 -11.78 -1.24 13.54
C GLU A 28 -10.48 -0.86 14.27
N ILE A 29 -9.35 -0.77 13.58
CA ILE A 29 -8.11 -0.25 14.15
C ILE A 29 -8.33 1.18 14.68
N SER A 30 -8.97 2.06 13.89
CA SER A 30 -9.33 3.42 14.31
C SER A 30 -10.21 3.42 15.57
N ARG A 31 -11.19 2.52 15.64
CA ARG A 31 -12.10 2.38 16.80
C ARG A 31 -11.40 1.86 18.05
N ILE A 32 -10.43 0.95 17.90
CA ILE A 32 -9.69 0.35 19.01
C ILE A 32 -8.59 1.28 19.53
N TYR A 33 -7.99 2.08 18.68
CA TYR A 33 -6.81 2.89 19.00
C TYR A 33 -6.92 3.74 20.29
N PRO A 34 -8.06 4.39 20.60
CA PRO A 34 -8.22 5.14 21.86
C PRO A 34 -8.13 4.28 23.12
N SER A 35 -8.24 2.94 23.03
CA SER A 35 -8.12 2.04 24.19
C SER A 35 -6.66 1.78 24.62
N ASP A 36 -5.68 2.31 23.88
CA ASP A 36 -4.25 2.05 24.06
C ASP A 36 -3.84 0.57 23.93
N ALA A 37 -4.67 -0.26 23.28
CA ALA A 37 -4.29 -1.64 22.96
C ALA A 37 -3.22 -1.70 21.85
N ILE A 38 -3.28 -0.77 20.91
CA ILE A 38 -2.29 -0.61 19.83
C ILE A 38 -1.20 0.36 20.31
N LYS A 39 0.06 -0.10 20.33
CA LYS A 39 1.17 0.59 21.00
C LYS A 39 2.00 1.50 20.11
N SER A 40 1.82 1.44 18.80
CA SER A 40 2.57 2.26 17.85
C SER A 40 1.68 3.32 17.20
N PRO A 41 2.25 4.44 16.71
CA PRO A 41 1.51 5.36 15.83
C PRO A 41 0.95 4.63 14.62
N ILE A 42 -0.30 4.95 14.25
CA ILE A 42 -0.98 4.35 13.10
C ILE A 42 -1.10 5.36 11.96
N HIS A 43 -0.93 4.88 10.72
CA HIS A 43 -1.12 5.66 9.51
C HIS A 43 -2.12 4.90 8.61
N LEU A 44 -3.38 5.32 8.67
CA LEU A 44 -4.46 4.58 8.01
C LEU A 44 -4.55 4.90 6.51
N SER A 45 -4.79 3.87 5.71
CA SER A 45 -4.92 3.96 4.25
C SER A 45 -6.36 4.19 3.79
N ILE A 46 -7.28 4.50 4.71
CA ILE A 46 -8.69 4.75 4.39
C ILE A 46 -8.80 5.83 3.30
N GLY A 47 -9.41 5.46 2.16
CA GLY A 47 -9.52 6.26 0.94
C GLY A 47 -8.45 5.96 -0.12
N GLN A 48 -7.36 5.25 0.23
CA GLN A 48 -6.24 4.90 -0.66
C GLN A 48 -6.21 3.40 -1.05
N GLU A 49 -7.17 2.60 -0.63
CA GLU A 49 -7.18 1.14 -0.77
C GLU A 49 -7.04 0.68 -2.22
N ALA A 50 -7.59 1.45 -3.16
CA ALA A 50 -7.64 1.10 -4.57
C ALA A 50 -6.24 0.88 -5.19
N VAL A 51 -5.24 1.63 -4.74
CA VAL A 51 -3.87 1.54 -5.29
C VAL A 51 -3.25 0.20 -4.95
N SER A 52 -3.18 -0.13 -3.66
CA SER A 52 -2.62 -1.39 -3.20
C SER A 52 -3.35 -2.61 -3.79
N VAL A 53 -4.68 -2.56 -3.83
CA VAL A 53 -5.50 -3.67 -4.36
C VAL A 53 -5.31 -3.84 -5.86
N ALA A 54 -5.35 -2.75 -6.64
CA ALA A 54 -5.21 -2.82 -8.09
C ALA A 54 -3.83 -3.36 -8.51
N VAL A 55 -2.78 -2.96 -7.80
CA VAL A 55 -1.41 -3.42 -8.06
C VAL A 55 -1.24 -4.88 -7.63
N CYS A 56 -1.61 -5.23 -6.40
CA CYS A 56 -1.39 -6.58 -5.89
C CYS A 56 -2.23 -7.64 -6.61
N ASP A 57 -3.43 -7.28 -7.12
CA ASP A 57 -4.29 -8.20 -7.87
C ASP A 57 -3.69 -8.68 -9.20
N VAL A 58 -2.67 -8.03 -9.71
CA VAL A 58 -1.98 -8.40 -10.96
C VAL A 58 -0.58 -8.99 -10.75
N LEU A 59 -0.11 -9.02 -9.50
CA LEU A 59 1.16 -9.61 -9.14
C LEU A 59 1.04 -11.12 -8.94
N GLU A 60 2.10 -11.82 -9.25
CA GLU A 60 2.29 -13.22 -8.85
C GLU A 60 2.69 -13.29 -7.37
N GLN A 61 2.53 -14.48 -6.78
CA GLN A 61 2.85 -14.66 -5.35
C GLN A 61 4.33 -14.35 -5.07
N GLU A 62 5.21 -14.72 -5.97
CA GLU A 62 6.66 -14.57 -5.88
C GLU A 62 7.14 -13.14 -6.14
N ASP A 63 6.30 -12.27 -6.70
CA ASP A 63 6.63 -10.86 -6.92
C ASP A 63 6.80 -10.13 -5.59
N ILE A 64 7.70 -9.17 -5.60
CA ILE A 64 8.19 -8.51 -4.40
C ILE A 64 7.58 -7.11 -4.26
N VAL A 65 7.13 -6.77 -3.05
CA VAL A 65 6.64 -5.42 -2.76
C VAL A 65 7.37 -4.80 -1.56
N PHE A 66 7.62 -3.50 -1.67
CA PHE A 66 8.12 -2.62 -0.61
C PHE A 66 7.14 -1.47 -0.42
N GLY A 67 6.95 -1.04 0.82
CA GLY A 67 5.98 0.00 1.15
C GLY A 67 6.47 1.05 2.12
N THR A 68 5.54 1.92 2.49
CA THR A 68 5.73 3.02 3.44
C THR A 68 5.13 2.65 4.81
N TYR A 69 5.25 3.55 5.79
CA TYR A 69 4.58 3.46 7.08
C TYR A 69 3.05 3.35 6.99
N ARG A 70 2.43 3.75 5.88
CA ARG A 70 0.99 3.57 5.57
C ARG A 70 0.79 2.22 4.87
N GLY A 71 1.27 1.15 5.52
CA GLY A 71 1.48 -0.14 4.89
C GLY A 71 0.38 -1.17 5.09
N HIS A 72 -0.69 -0.89 5.86
CA HIS A 72 -1.73 -1.88 6.14
C HIS A 72 -2.42 -2.36 4.86
N ALA A 73 -2.81 -1.42 3.98
CA ALA A 73 -3.45 -1.77 2.72
C ALA A 73 -2.55 -2.66 1.84
N LEU A 74 -1.28 -2.31 1.71
CA LEU A 74 -0.33 -3.07 0.91
C LEU A 74 -0.09 -4.47 1.49
N TYR A 75 0.11 -4.57 2.81
CA TYR A 75 0.31 -5.83 3.50
C TYR A 75 -0.87 -6.79 3.29
N LEU A 76 -2.10 -6.29 3.50
CA LEU A 76 -3.32 -7.09 3.33
C LEU A 76 -3.59 -7.42 1.85
N ALA A 77 -3.37 -6.48 0.93
CA ALA A 77 -3.58 -6.70 -0.51
C ALA A 77 -2.58 -7.72 -1.09
N LYS A 78 -1.34 -7.75 -0.59
CA LYS A 78 -0.33 -8.73 -1.02
C LYS A 78 -0.57 -10.13 -0.45
N GLY A 79 -1.50 -10.26 0.49
CA GLY A 79 -1.88 -11.55 1.08
C GLY A 79 -1.31 -11.80 2.48
N GLY A 80 -0.76 -10.78 3.12
CA GLY A 80 -0.25 -10.90 4.49
C GLY A 80 -1.32 -11.36 5.49
N ASP A 81 -0.87 -12.11 6.51
CA ASP A 81 -1.75 -12.68 7.53
C ASP A 81 -2.32 -11.61 8.45
N LEU A 82 -3.65 -11.45 8.45
CA LEU A 82 -4.36 -10.48 9.28
C LEU A 82 -4.18 -10.75 10.79
N LYS A 83 -4.05 -12.01 11.22
CA LYS A 83 -3.80 -12.34 12.63
C LYS A 83 -2.42 -11.87 13.06
N ALA A 84 -1.40 -12.14 12.24
CA ALA A 84 -0.04 -11.68 12.49
C ALA A 84 0.05 -10.14 12.46
N MET A 85 -0.64 -9.47 11.54
CA MET A 85 -0.70 -8.00 11.51
C MET A 85 -1.34 -7.45 12.78
N MET A 86 -2.50 -7.95 13.20
CA MET A 86 -3.17 -7.47 14.42
C MET A 86 -2.32 -7.73 15.67
N ALA A 87 -1.68 -8.89 15.77
CA ALA A 87 -0.77 -9.20 16.87
C ALA A 87 0.43 -8.23 16.90
N GLU A 88 0.96 -7.85 15.73
CA GLU A 88 2.05 -6.87 15.61
C GLU A 88 1.62 -5.50 16.14
N LEU A 89 0.43 -5.02 15.75
CA LEU A 89 -0.11 -3.75 16.22
C LEU A 89 -0.29 -3.72 17.75
N TYR A 90 -0.63 -4.87 18.34
CA TYR A 90 -0.76 -5.05 19.78
C TYR A 90 0.61 -5.27 20.49
N GLY A 91 1.72 -5.26 19.74
CA GLY A 91 3.07 -5.48 20.27
C GLY A 91 3.33 -6.91 20.78
N LYS A 92 2.68 -7.90 20.17
CA LYS A 92 2.73 -9.31 20.61
C LYS A 92 3.78 -10.13 19.87
N ILE A 93 4.28 -11.19 20.52
CA ILE A 93 5.33 -12.05 19.94
C ILE A 93 4.87 -12.78 18.67
N ASP A 94 3.56 -13.04 18.54
CA ASP A 94 2.99 -13.69 17.35
C ASP A 94 2.72 -12.72 16.19
N GLY A 95 3.19 -11.46 16.33
CA GLY A 95 3.17 -10.46 15.27
C GLY A 95 4.15 -10.77 14.14
N CYS A 96 3.89 -10.21 12.95
CA CYS A 96 4.71 -10.43 11.75
C CYS A 96 6.18 -9.99 11.90
N SER A 97 6.46 -9.09 12.85
CA SER A 97 7.81 -8.65 13.27
C SER A 97 8.07 -8.96 14.75
N LYS A 98 7.36 -9.93 15.32
CA LYS A 98 7.49 -10.37 16.72
C LYS A 98 7.24 -9.24 17.73
N GLY A 99 6.34 -8.31 17.40
CA GLY A 99 6.02 -7.15 18.24
C GLY A 99 7.03 -6.00 18.21
N LYS A 100 8.05 -6.05 17.34
CA LYS A 100 9.12 -5.05 17.25
C LYS A 100 8.82 -3.93 16.24
N GLY A 101 8.03 -4.23 15.20
CA GLY A 101 7.79 -3.32 14.08
C GLY A 101 6.63 -2.36 14.30
N GLY A 102 5.59 -2.81 14.99
CA GLY A 102 4.33 -2.09 15.12
C GLY A 102 3.67 -1.83 13.76
N SER A 103 2.79 -0.82 13.70
CA SER A 103 2.01 -0.47 12.50
C SER A 103 2.86 -0.09 11.29
N MET A 104 4.05 0.47 11.50
CA MET A 104 4.85 1.09 10.44
C MET A 104 5.89 0.17 9.80
N HIS A 105 6.13 -1.01 10.37
CA HIS A 105 7.18 -1.93 9.92
C HIS A 105 6.63 -3.35 9.76
N LEU A 106 5.67 -3.49 8.84
CA LEU A 106 5.05 -4.77 8.52
C LEU A 106 5.89 -5.53 7.48
N ILE A 107 6.03 -6.84 7.67
CA ILE A 107 6.76 -7.74 6.79
C ILE A 107 6.06 -9.10 6.73
N ASP A 108 6.00 -9.70 5.54
CA ASP A 108 5.63 -11.10 5.35
C ASP A 108 6.33 -11.64 4.10
N THR A 109 7.50 -12.22 4.30
CA THR A 109 8.33 -12.72 3.20
C THR A 109 7.72 -13.92 2.49
N SER A 110 6.76 -14.62 3.11
CA SER A 110 6.09 -15.78 2.50
C SER A 110 5.19 -15.39 1.33
N VAL A 111 4.74 -14.13 1.30
CA VAL A 111 3.93 -13.57 0.22
C VAL A 111 4.67 -12.49 -0.58
N GLY A 112 6.00 -12.36 -0.40
CA GLY A 112 6.80 -11.34 -1.11
C GLY A 112 6.65 -9.92 -0.57
N MET A 113 6.04 -9.72 0.61
CA MET A 113 6.00 -8.43 1.30
C MET A 113 7.28 -8.23 2.10
N MET A 114 8.26 -7.52 1.54
CA MET A 114 9.62 -7.46 2.10
C MET A 114 9.78 -6.43 3.19
N GLY A 115 8.86 -5.48 3.30
CA GLY A 115 8.81 -4.57 4.42
C GLY A 115 8.19 -3.22 4.11
N THR A 116 7.81 -2.54 5.20
CA THR A 116 7.42 -1.14 5.24
C THR A 116 8.36 -0.37 6.16
N SER A 117 8.48 0.93 5.97
CA SER A 117 9.39 1.75 6.78
C SER A 117 8.76 3.06 7.22
N ALA A 118 8.99 3.42 8.49
CA ALA A 118 8.65 4.73 9.04
C ALA A 118 9.54 5.85 8.45
N VAL A 119 10.74 5.51 8.00
CA VAL A 119 11.68 6.47 7.43
C VAL A 119 11.37 6.71 5.97
N VAL A 120 10.97 7.94 5.66
CA VAL A 120 10.54 8.32 4.29
C VAL A 120 11.64 8.04 3.27
N ALA A 121 11.24 7.46 2.14
CA ALA A 121 12.07 7.11 0.98
C ALA A 121 13.08 5.96 1.17
N THR A 122 13.29 5.39 2.37
CA THR A 122 14.29 4.32 2.56
C THR A 122 13.94 3.03 1.84
N SER A 123 12.67 2.69 1.70
CA SER A 123 12.23 1.51 0.95
C SER A 123 12.56 1.58 -0.55
N ILE A 124 12.80 2.78 -1.09
CA ILE A 124 13.09 2.96 -2.54
C ILE A 124 14.44 2.34 -2.92
N PRO A 125 15.58 2.71 -2.28
CA PRO A 125 16.86 2.08 -2.59
C PRO A 125 16.90 0.58 -2.20
N GLU A 126 16.17 0.16 -1.17
CA GLU A 126 16.03 -1.25 -0.81
C GLU A 126 15.36 -2.05 -1.94
N ALA A 127 14.24 -1.55 -2.48
CA ALA A 127 13.55 -2.14 -3.62
C ALA A 127 14.45 -2.19 -4.87
N VAL A 128 15.21 -1.14 -5.14
CA VAL A 128 16.17 -1.08 -6.25
C VAL A 128 17.28 -2.12 -6.07
N GLY A 129 17.82 -2.27 -4.85
CA GLY A 129 18.79 -3.31 -4.52
C GLY A 129 18.25 -4.72 -4.73
N TYR A 130 16.99 -4.94 -4.33
CA TYR A 130 16.32 -6.23 -4.55
C TYR A 130 16.09 -6.51 -6.05
N ALA A 131 15.64 -5.50 -6.81
CA ALA A 131 15.48 -5.61 -8.26
C ALA A 131 16.81 -5.92 -8.98
N MET A 132 17.92 -5.34 -8.50
CA MET A 132 19.25 -5.68 -9.00
C MET A 132 19.61 -7.15 -8.73
N ALA A 133 19.29 -7.67 -7.54
CA ALA A 133 19.52 -9.07 -7.21
C ALA A 133 18.67 -10.01 -8.08
N ILE A 134 17.39 -9.67 -8.32
CA ILE A 134 16.49 -10.41 -9.23
C ILE A 134 17.09 -10.46 -10.65
N LYS A 135 17.51 -9.32 -11.18
CA LYS A 135 18.14 -9.25 -12.50
C LYS A 135 19.41 -10.08 -12.57
N TYR A 136 20.26 -10.00 -11.55
CA TYR A 136 21.49 -10.77 -11.47
C TYR A 136 21.22 -12.29 -11.44
N LYS A 137 20.18 -12.72 -10.72
CA LYS A 137 19.75 -14.12 -10.64
C LYS A 137 18.96 -14.59 -11.86
N GLN A 138 18.66 -13.71 -12.82
CA GLN A 138 17.83 -14.00 -13.98
C GLN A 138 16.44 -14.57 -13.62
N SER A 139 15.85 -14.07 -12.53
CA SER A 139 14.50 -14.44 -12.10
C SER A 139 13.45 -13.64 -12.86
N ASN A 140 12.26 -14.20 -13.05
CA ASN A 140 11.11 -13.54 -13.69
C ASN A 140 10.29 -12.64 -12.74
N GLN A 141 10.71 -12.52 -11.48
CA GLN A 141 10.02 -11.69 -10.49
C GLN A 141 10.05 -10.22 -10.88
N VAL A 142 9.00 -9.52 -10.50
CA VAL A 142 8.91 -8.05 -10.57
C VAL A 142 8.99 -7.50 -9.17
N VAL A 143 9.69 -6.38 -8.99
CA VAL A 143 9.67 -5.61 -7.75
C VAL A 143 8.73 -4.43 -7.91
N VAL A 144 7.88 -4.19 -6.91
CA VAL A 144 7.05 -2.99 -6.86
C VAL A 144 7.39 -2.20 -5.59
N CYS A 145 7.73 -0.93 -5.77
CA CYS A 145 8.03 -0.02 -4.68
C CYS A 145 6.95 1.05 -4.56
N PHE A 146 6.21 1.04 -3.45
CA PHE A 146 5.22 2.06 -3.12
C PHE A 146 5.85 3.18 -2.28
N PHE A 147 5.55 4.41 -2.63
CA PHE A 147 5.98 5.58 -1.87
C PHE A 147 5.00 6.74 -2.09
N GLY A 148 4.89 7.61 -1.09
CA GLY A 148 4.06 8.81 -1.18
C GLY A 148 4.75 9.94 -1.95
N ASP A 149 3.96 10.91 -2.39
CA ASP A 149 4.44 12.13 -3.06
C ASP A 149 5.51 12.89 -2.25
N GLY A 150 5.47 12.82 -0.91
CA GLY A 150 6.49 13.40 -0.04
C GLY A 150 7.89 12.80 -0.21
N ALA A 151 7.99 11.53 -0.60
CA ALA A 151 9.28 10.86 -0.79
C ALA A 151 10.07 11.39 -2.00
N THR A 152 9.39 12.03 -2.97
CA THR A 152 10.05 12.58 -4.16
C THR A 152 11.00 13.76 -3.87
N GLY A 153 10.90 14.36 -2.68
CA GLY A 153 11.84 15.38 -2.22
C GLY A 153 13.15 14.84 -1.64
N ALA A 154 13.29 13.52 -1.46
CA ALA A 154 14.50 12.93 -0.92
C ALA A 154 15.55 12.68 -2.03
N GLY A 155 16.83 12.98 -1.75
CA GLY A 155 17.92 12.78 -2.72
C GLY A 155 18.00 11.33 -3.21
N VAL A 156 17.86 10.37 -2.29
CA VAL A 156 17.92 8.94 -2.60
C VAL A 156 16.83 8.47 -3.59
N PHE A 157 15.69 9.15 -3.67
CA PHE A 157 14.68 8.89 -4.70
C PHE A 157 15.26 9.11 -6.10
N HIS A 158 15.88 10.26 -6.34
CA HIS A 158 16.48 10.61 -7.65
C HIS A 158 17.65 9.69 -8.02
N GLU A 159 18.50 9.37 -7.04
CA GLU A 159 19.61 8.42 -7.21
C GLU A 159 19.10 7.03 -7.59
N SER A 160 18.03 6.58 -6.94
CA SER A 160 17.39 5.28 -7.18
C SER A 160 16.79 5.19 -8.58
N LEU A 161 16.09 6.22 -9.05
CA LEU A 161 15.56 6.27 -10.42
C LEU A 161 16.67 6.18 -11.47
N ASN A 162 17.73 6.99 -11.29
CA ASN A 162 18.88 6.97 -12.19
C ASN A 162 19.54 5.58 -12.23
N PHE A 163 19.77 4.97 -11.06
CA PHE A 163 20.38 3.65 -11.00
C PHE A 163 19.50 2.55 -11.61
N ALA A 164 18.18 2.57 -11.31
CA ALA A 164 17.24 1.62 -11.87
C ALA A 164 17.18 1.70 -13.41
N SER A 165 17.17 2.90 -13.96
CA SER A 165 17.22 3.14 -15.41
C SER A 165 18.54 2.66 -16.01
N LEU A 166 19.68 3.11 -15.47
CA LEU A 166 21.01 2.74 -15.94
C LEU A 166 21.21 1.21 -15.97
N LYS A 167 20.65 0.51 -15.00
CA LYS A 167 20.75 -0.95 -14.88
C LYS A 167 19.58 -1.69 -15.51
N ASP A 168 18.60 -0.99 -16.07
CA ASP A 168 17.41 -1.58 -16.69
C ASP A 168 16.76 -2.63 -15.78
N LEU A 169 16.38 -2.20 -14.56
CA LEU A 169 15.92 -3.10 -13.49
C LEU A 169 14.45 -3.46 -13.62
N PRO A 170 14.02 -4.69 -13.23
CA PRO A 170 12.63 -5.13 -13.28
C PRO A 170 11.83 -4.54 -12.10
N ILE A 171 11.61 -3.22 -12.08
CA ILE A 171 10.96 -2.51 -10.99
C ILE A 171 9.85 -1.59 -11.49
N LEU A 172 8.71 -1.59 -10.77
CA LEU A 172 7.63 -0.64 -10.90
C LEU A 172 7.64 0.32 -9.70
N PHE A 173 7.83 1.59 -9.96
CA PHE A 173 7.72 2.66 -8.98
C PHE A 173 6.27 3.16 -8.94
N ILE A 174 5.57 2.98 -7.82
CA ILE A 174 4.20 3.47 -7.57
C ILE A 174 4.27 4.68 -6.65
N CYS A 175 4.01 5.86 -7.21
CA CYS A 175 3.86 7.09 -6.44
C CYS A 175 2.39 7.29 -6.05
N GLU A 176 2.05 7.07 -4.78
CA GLU A 176 0.73 7.37 -4.22
C GLU A 176 0.64 8.87 -3.92
N ASN A 177 0.10 9.62 -4.89
CA ASN A 177 -0.02 11.07 -4.77
C ASN A 177 -1.36 11.45 -4.13
N ASN A 178 -1.34 11.72 -2.83
CA ASN A 178 -2.49 12.29 -2.10
C ASN A 178 -2.36 13.80 -1.90
N GLU A 179 -1.38 14.43 -2.58
CA GLU A 179 -1.10 15.86 -2.61
C GLU A 179 -0.58 16.47 -1.29
N TYR A 180 -0.41 15.66 -0.23
CA TYR A 180 0.03 16.13 1.09
C TYR A 180 1.16 15.28 1.66
N ALA A 181 2.26 15.94 2.05
CA ALA A 181 3.25 15.36 2.93
C ALA A 181 2.98 15.87 4.36
N ILE A 182 2.43 15.00 5.21
CA ILE A 182 1.85 15.37 6.52
C ILE A 182 0.73 16.42 6.29
N HIS A 183 1.00 17.71 6.51
CA HIS A 183 0.08 18.82 6.33
C HIS A 183 0.49 19.77 5.20
N SER A 184 1.70 19.59 4.63
CA SER A 184 2.23 20.45 3.58
C SER A 184 1.72 20.02 2.21
N PRO A 185 0.99 20.88 1.48
CA PRO A 185 0.55 20.56 0.12
C PRO A 185 1.71 20.46 -0.85
N LEU A 186 1.54 19.66 -1.90
CA LEU A 186 2.57 19.44 -2.92
C LEU A 186 3.05 20.76 -3.54
N SER A 187 2.15 21.71 -3.74
CA SER A 187 2.45 23.03 -4.32
C SER A 187 3.42 23.88 -3.51
N GLU A 188 3.53 23.67 -2.21
CA GLU A 188 4.43 24.42 -1.33
C GLU A 188 5.82 23.79 -1.16
N ARG A 189 5.97 22.52 -1.54
CA ARG A 189 7.23 21.76 -1.32
C ARG A 189 7.90 21.24 -2.57
N SER A 190 7.26 21.33 -3.73
CA SER A 190 7.86 20.92 -5.01
C SER A 190 7.51 21.90 -6.12
N SER A 191 8.52 22.33 -6.86
CA SER A 191 8.33 23.11 -8.10
C SER A 191 7.76 22.24 -9.23
N GLN A 192 8.01 20.91 -9.19
CA GLN A 192 7.45 19.95 -10.13
C GLN A 192 6.26 19.26 -9.48
N GLN A 193 5.05 19.59 -9.93
CA GLN A 193 3.80 19.01 -9.39
C GLN A 193 3.32 17.78 -10.16
N GLU A 194 3.83 17.54 -11.36
CA GLU A 194 3.58 16.34 -12.14
C GLU A 194 4.72 15.34 -11.90
N LEU A 195 4.61 14.56 -10.85
CA LEU A 195 5.69 13.76 -10.30
C LEU A 195 6.18 12.65 -11.24
N TYR A 196 5.31 12.15 -12.13
CA TYR A 196 5.71 11.19 -13.17
C TYR A 196 6.84 11.73 -14.08
N LYS A 197 6.99 13.03 -14.18
CA LYS A 197 8.08 13.65 -14.97
C LYS A 197 9.47 13.36 -14.42
N PHE A 198 9.61 13.06 -13.13
CA PHE A 198 10.89 12.62 -12.57
C PHE A 198 11.37 11.29 -13.17
N GLY A 199 10.44 10.38 -13.49
CA GLY A 199 10.78 9.18 -14.24
C GLY A 199 11.24 9.49 -15.66
N LEU A 200 10.54 10.39 -16.38
CA LEU A 200 10.88 10.77 -17.76
C LEU A 200 12.29 11.37 -17.86
N VAL A 201 12.69 12.22 -16.90
CA VAL A 201 14.05 12.80 -16.86
C VAL A 201 15.13 11.72 -16.73
N ASN A 202 14.80 10.59 -16.10
CA ASN A 202 15.68 9.43 -15.97
C ASN A 202 15.49 8.38 -17.08
N ASN A 203 14.83 8.72 -18.19
CA ASN A 203 14.51 7.81 -19.29
C ASN A 203 13.67 6.59 -18.88
N ILE A 204 12.88 6.72 -17.81
CA ILE A 204 11.92 5.69 -17.38
C ILE A 204 10.56 5.99 -18.00
N PRO A 205 9.94 5.08 -18.77
CA PRO A 205 8.56 5.25 -19.21
C PRO A 205 7.62 5.49 -18.02
N SER A 206 6.93 6.63 -18.04
CA SER A 206 6.21 7.16 -16.88
C SER A 206 4.79 7.51 -17.23
N PHE A 207 3.88 7.22 -16.32
CA PHE A 207 2.43 7.35 -16.51
C PHE A 207 1.80 8.03 -15.30
N VAL A 208 0.62 8.60 -15.52
CA VAL A 208 -0.20 9.22 -14.46
C VAL A 208 -1.64 8.80 -14.60
N GLN A 209 -2.29 8.52 -13.47
CA GLN A 209 -3.74 8.28 -13.41
C GLN A 209 -4.38 9.17 -12.35
N LYS A 210 -5.40 9.93 -12.75
CA LYS A 210 -6.10 10.90 -11.89
C LYS A 210 -7.52 10.47 -11.50
N ASP A 211 -8.08 9.50 -12.19
CA ASP A 211 -9.51 9.13 -12.05
C ASP A 211 -9.83 8.25 -10.83
N ARG A 212 -8.81 7.76 -10.13
CA ARG A 212 -8.92 6.91 -8.93
C ARG A 212 -9.70 5.59 -9.14
N CYS A 213 -10.11 5.27 -10.36
CA CYS A 213 -10.90 4.07 -10.65
C CYS A 213 -10.05 2.81 -10.51
N VAL A 214 -10.45 1.91 -9.61
CA VAL A 214 -9.70 0.67 -9.33
C VAL A 214 -9.60 -0.25 -10.55
N LEU A 215 -10.62 -0.28 -11.42
CA LEU A 215 -10.62 -1.14 -12.61
C LEU A 215 -9.63 -0.65 -13.68
N THR A 216 -9.64 0.67 -13.98
CA THR A 216 -8.68 1.26 -14.92
C THR A 216 -7.27 1.21 -14.37
N LEU A 217 -7.09 1.45 -13.07
CA LEU A 217 -5.82 1.34 -12.38
C LEU A 217 -5.24 -0.07 -12.50
N ARG A 218 -6.07 -1.10 -12.19
CA ARG A 218 -5.68 -2.50 -12.32
C ARG A 218 -5.28 -2.85 -13.76
N SER A 219 -6.07 -2.41 -14.75
CA SER A 219 -5.75 -2.66 -16.17
C SER A 219 -4.40 -2.08 -16.54
N LYS A 220 -4.12 -0.83 -16.10
CA LYS A 220 -2.81 -0.20 -16.34
C LYS A 220 -1.68 -0.92 -15.61
N CYS A 221 -1.87 -1.29 -14.36
CA CYS A 221 -0.86 -2.06 -13.60
C CYS A 221 -0.55 -3.39 -14.27
N ASN A 222 -1.57 -4.12 -14.76
CA ASN A 222 -1.38 -5.37 -15.48
C ASN A 222 -0.52 -5.18 -16.74
N GLN A 223 -0.77 -4.11 -17.51
CA GLN A 223 0.07 -3.77 -18.65
C GLN A 223 1.52 -3.55 -18.22
N LEU A 224 1.75 -2.69 -17.23
CA LEU A 224 3.09 -2.28 -16.81
C LEU A 224 3.89 -3.45 -16.21
N VAL A 225 3.25 -4.27 -15.36
CA VAL A 225 3.89 -5.45 -14.77
C VAL A 225 4.29 -6.44 -15.85
N ASN A 226 3.42 -6.70 -16.83
CA ASN A 226 3.75 -7.59 -17.96
C ASN A 226 4.89 -7.03 -18.83
N GLU A 227 4.91 -5.73 -19.09
CA GLU A 227 6.02 -5.10 -19.81
C GLU A 227 7.35 -5.28 -19.08
N ILE A 228 7.38 -5.06 -17.76
CA ILE A 228 8.58 -5.24 -16.93
C ILE A 228 9.02 -6.72 -16.94
N ARG A 229 8.09 -7.64 -16.72
CA ARG A 229 8.36 -9.10 -16.69
C ARG A 229 8.93 -9.61 -18.00
N ASN A 230 8.54 -9.00 -19.11
CA ASN A 230 9.08 -9.31 -20.45
C ASN A 230 10.38 -8.55 -20.79
N GLY A 231 11.08 -8.01 -19.80
CA GLY A 231 12.38 -7.35 -19.98
C GLY A 231 12.31 -5.91 -20.43
N GLY A 232 11.17 -5.23 -20.24
CA GLY A 232 11.00 -3.82 -20.62
C GLY A 232 11.66 -2.79 -19.69
N GLY A 233 12.36 -3.25 -18.64
CA GLY A 233 13.03 -2.36 -17.68
C GLY A 233 12.06 -1.62 -16.74
N PRO A 234 12.54 -0.60 -16.01
CA PRO A 234 11.75 0.06 -14.97
C PRO A 234 10.56 0.85 -15.55
N ARG A 235 9.52 1.00 -14.74
CA ARG A 235 8.36 1.85 -15.04
C ARG A 235 8.07 2.74 -13.84
N PHE A 236 7.52 3.92 -14.10
CA PHE A 236 7.06 4.86 -13.07
C PHE A 236 5.56 5.12 -13.26
N PHE A 237 4.79 5.02 -12.20
CA PHE A 237 3.35 5.26 -12.25
C PHE A 237 2.91 6.15 -11.09
N GLU A 238 2.52 7.38 -11.39
CA GLU A 238 1.91 8.32 -10.45
C GLU A 238 0.40 8.06 -10.40
N VAL A 239 -0.12 7.78 -9.21
CA VAL A 239 -1.53 7.49 -8.98
C VAL A 239 -2.08 8.48 -7.97
N TYR A 240 -3.06 9.28 -8.40
CA TYR A 240 -3.78 10.17 -7.50
C TYR A 240 -4.72 9.36 -6.61
N THR A 241 -4.68 9.66 -5.31
CA THR A 241 -5.49 8.98 -4.30
C THR A 241 -5.93 9.95 -3.22
N ASP A 242 -6.85 9.55 -2.34
CA ASP A 242 -7.46 10.45 -1.38
C ASP A 242 -7.25 9.92 0.05
N ARG A 243 -6.50 10.66 0.88
CA ARG A 243 -6.33 10.33 2.30
C ARG A 243 -7.48 10.92 3.12
N TRP A 244 -8.40 10.08 3.61
CA TRP A 244 -9.61 10.54 4.29
C TRP A 244 -9.38 10.98 5.73
N LEU A 245 -8.45 10.34 6.44
CA LEU A 245 -8.13 10.63 7.84
C LEU A 245 -6.85 11.48 7.96
N GLU A 246 -6.52 11.86 9.19
CA GLU A 246 -5.28 12.55 9.50
C GLU A 246 -4.03 11.78 9.07
N HIS A 247 -2.89 12.46 9.06
CA HIS A 247 -1.64 11.83 8.64
C HIS A 247 -1.27 10.64 9.54
N VAL A 248 -1.34 10.83 10.83
CA VAL A 248 -1.06 9.86 11.89
C VAL A 248 -2.14 9.93 12.95
N GLY A 249 -2.79 8.80 13.24
CA GLY A 249 -3.88 8.71 14.19
C GLY A 249 -5.21 8.29 13.55
N PRO A 250 -6.26 8.17 14.40
CA PRO A 250 -7.56 7.65 13.98
C PRO A 250 -8.56 8.72 13.54
N ASN A 251 -8.23 10.02 13.68
CA ASN A 251 -9.22 11.10 13.60
C ASN A 251 -9.33 11.70 12.19
N GLU A 252 -10.38 12.47 12.00
CA GLU A 252 -10.48 13.43 10.89
C GLU A 252 -9.74 14.73 11.25
N ASP A 253 -9.22 15.43 10.26
CA ASP A 253 -8.40 16.64 10.41
C ASP A 253 -8.86 17.82 9.53
N TRP A 254 -10.10 17.80 9.08
CA TRP A 254 -10.69 18.84 8.22
C TRP A 254 -10.84 20.21 8.90
N ASP A 255 -10.70 20.27 10.22
CA ASP A 255 -10.79 21.50 11.01
C ASP A 255 -9.41 22.10 11.31
N LEU A 256 -8.31 21.49 10.84
CA LEU A 256 -6.95 21.98 11.04
C LEU A 256 -6.53 23.07 10.04
N GLY A 257 -7.36 23.37 9.04
CA GLY A 257 -7.19 24.52 8.14
C GLY A 257 -6.27 24.32 6.94
N TYR A 258 -5.60 23.17 6.78
CA TYR A 258 -4.70 22.92 5.67
C TYR A 258 -5.38 22.22 4.47
N ARG A 259 -6.57 21.63 4.67
CA ARG A 259 -7.42 21.03 3.63
C ARG A 259 -8.91 21.30 3.90
N SER A 260 -9.72 21.23 2.86
CA SER A 260 -11.10 21.70 2.94
C SER A 260 -12.12 20.57 3.06
N LYS A 261 -13.28 20.85 3.69
CA LYS A 261 -14.44 19.94 3.71
C LYS A 261 -15.05 19.72 2.32
N ILE A 262 -14.74 20.56 1.33
CA ILE A 262 -15.17 20.38 -0.05
C ILE A 262 -14.42 19.19 -0.69
N GLU A 263 -13.13 19.07 -0.43
CA GLU A 263 -12.32 17.93 -0.86
C GLU A 263 -12.89 16.62 -0.31
N LYS A 264 -13.23 16.58 1.00
CA LYS A 264 -13.88 15.42 1.63
C LYS A 264 -15.10 14.95 0.86
N LYS A 265 -16.03 15.85 0.52
CA LYS A 265 -17.25 15.51 -0.23
C LYS A 265 -16.95 14.93 -1.61
N SER A 266 -15.95 15.47 -2.28
CA SER A 266 -15.50 14.94 -3.58
C SER A 266 -14.97 13.51 -3.45
N TRP A 267 -14.17 13.25 -2.42
CA TRP A 267 -13.58 11.94 -2.17
C TRP A 267 -14.61 10.88 -1.79
N GLU A 268 -15.56 11.23 -0.90
CA GLU A 268 -16.67 10.35 -0.52
C GLU A 268 -17.56 9.98 -1.72
N ALA A 269 -17.78 10.91 -2.66
CA ALA A 269 -18.51 10.66 -3.89
C ALA A 269 -17.76 9.70 -4.84
N ASN A 270 -16.42 9.65 -4.72
CA ASN A 270 -15.55 8.78 -5.51
C ASN A 270 -15.17 7.47 -4.83
N ASP A 271 -15.77 7.12 -3.68
CA ASP A 271 -15.47 5.89 -2.95
C ASP A 271 -15.59 4.65 -3.84
N GLN A 272 -14.45 4.03 -4.14
CA GLN A 272 -14.38 2.90 -5.05
C GLN A 272 -15.03 1.64 -4.46
N ILE A 273 -15.07 1.50 -3.13
CA ILE A 273 -15.77 0.38 -2.47
C ILE A 273 -17.26 0.49 -2.73
N LYS A 274 -17.85 1.69 -2.60
CA LYS A 274 -19.27 1.92 -2.92
C LYS A 274 -19.56 1.68 -4.40
N LYS A 275 -18.66 2.12 -5.30
CA LYS A 275 -18.81 1.89 -6.74
C LYS A 275 -18.79 0.40 -7.08
N LEU A 276 -17.84 -0.38 -6.54
CA LEU A 276 -17.80 -1.83 -6.74
C LEU A 276 -19.03 -2.52 -6.10
N ALA A 277 -19.45 -2.10 -4.89
CA ALA A 277 -20.61 -2.66 -4.22
C ALA A 277 -21.91 -2.58 -5.05
N ASN A 278 -22.06 -1.55 -5.90
CA ASN A 278 -23.19 -1.38 -6.78
C ASN A 278 -23.15 -2.32 -8.01
N LEU A 279 -22.03 -2.97 -8.27
CA LEU A 279 -21.83 -3.91 -9.39
C LEU A 279 -21.96 -5.38 -8.94
N ILE A 280 -22.12 -5.64 -7.65
CA ILE A 280 -22.21 -6.98 -7.06
C ILE A 280 -23.66 -7.21 -6.60
N ASN A 281 -24.16 -8.44 -6.73
CA ASN A 281 -25.47 -8.76 -6.18
C ASN A 281 -25.47 -8.72 -4.64
N LEU A 282 -26.66 -8.48 -4.06
CA LEU A 282 -26.79 -8.25 -2.62
C LEU A 282 -26.36 -9.44 -1.76
N ASP A 283 -26.67 -10.65 -2.20
CA ASP A 283 -26.36 -11.87 -1.44
C ASP A 283 -24.84 -12.11 -1.36
N GLU A 284 -24.15 -11.94 -2.50
CA GLU A 284 -22.69 -12.05 -2.56
C GLU A 284 -22.01 -10.97 -1.73
N LYS A 285 -22.46 -9.73 -1.83
CA LYS A 285 -21.99 -8.62 -1.01
C LYS A 285 -22.08 -8.95 0.48
N GLN A 286 -23.28 -9.39 0.94
CA GLN A 286 -23.49 -9.75 2.36
C GLN A 286 -22.59 -10.92 2.81
N LYS A 287 -22.39 -11.91 1.93
CA LYS A 287 -21.49 -13.03 2.19
C LYS A 287 -20.06 -12.57 2.40
N ILE A 288 -19.55 -11.70 1.51
CA ILE A 288 -18.20 -11.12 1.60
C ILE A 288 -18.07 -10.33 2.90
N GLU A 289 -18.98 -9.41 3.17
CA GLU A 289 -18.95 -8.58 4.37
C GLU A 289 -18.97 -9.40 5.67
N LYS A 290 -19.80 -10.43 5.72
CA LYS A 290 -19.87 -11.36 6.88
C LYS A 290 -18.56 -12.12 7.05
N LYS A 291 -17.96 -12.61 5.95
CA LYS A 291 -16.67 -13.32 5.96
C LYS A 291 -15.56 -12.42 6.53
N VAL A 292 -15.45 -11.21 6.01
CA VAL A 292 -14.41 -10.24 6.43
C VAL A 292 -14.58 -9.85 7.91
N LYS A 293 -15.80 -9.55 8.33
CA LYS A 293 -16.08 -9.23 9.74
C LYS A 293 -15.70 -10.36 10.68
N LYS A 294 -16.00 -11.60 10.32
CA LYS A 294 -15.63 -12.78 11.10
C LYS A 294 -14.11 -12.94 11.18
N GLU A 295 -13.41 -12.83 10.05
CA GLU A 295 -11.94 -12.93 9.98
C GLU A 295 -11.28 -11.89 10.90
N LEU A 296 -11.75 -10.65 10.87
CA LEU A 296 -11.21 -9.58 11.71
C LEU A 296 -11.46 -9.82 13.21
N LEU A 297 -12.66 -10.25 13.60
CA LEU A 297 -12.95 -10.59 15.01
C LEU A 297 -12.03 -11.72 15.51
N GLU A 298 -11.77 -12.73 14.68
CA GLU A 298 -10.83 -13.79 15.00
C GLU A 298 -9.40 -13.26 15.14
N ALA A 299 -8.98 -12.31 14.28
CA ALA A 299 -7.66 -11.71 14.34
C ALA A 299 -7.47 -10.83 15.58
N ILE A 300 -8.48 -10.03 15.95
CA ILE A 300 -8.47 -9.25 17.20
C ILE A 300 -8.36 -10.18 18.41
N SER A 301 -9.22 -11.21 18.47
CA SER A 301 -9.18 -12.19 19.59
C SER A 301 -7.85 -12.94 19.67
N PHE A 302 -7.21 -13.21 18.54
CA PHE A 302 -5.86 -13.78 18.48
C PHE A 302 -4.84 -12.83 19.07
N ALA A 303 -4.83 -11.56 18.64
CA ALA A 303 -3.91 -10.54 19.13
C ALA A 303 -4.05 -10.31 20.65
N GLU A 304 -5.28 -10.26 21.17
CA GLU A 304 -5.55 -10.12 22.61
C GLU A 304 -4.98 -11.27 23.45
N LYS A 305 -5.05 -12.50 22.95
CA LYS A 305 -4.60 -13.71 23.63
C LYS A 305 -3.11 -13.97 23.49
N SER A 306 -2.48 -13.45 22.45
CA SER A 306 -1.05 -13.62 22.19
C SER A 306 -0.21 -13.01 23.31
N PRO A 307 0.90 -13.66 23.73
CA PRO A 307 1.77 -13.13 24.77
C PRO A 307 2.61 -11.95 24.27
N PHE A 308 3.07 -11.13 25.19
CA PHE A 308 4.11 -10.13 24.89
C PHE A 308 5.48 -10.79 24.72
N PRO A 309 6.39 -10.20 23.93
CA PRO A 309 7.78 -10.63 23.87
C PRO A 309 8.45 -10.61 25.25
N SER A 310 9.39 -11.51 25.50
CA SER A 310 10.24 -11.50 26.69
C SER A 310 11.41 -10.52 26.53
N GLU A 311 12.14 -10.22 27.62
CA GLU A 311 13.39 -9.43 27.55
C GLU A 311 14.44 -10.08 26.63
N GLU A 312 14.51 -11.41 26.62
CA GLU A 312 15.43 -12.15 25.75
C GLU A 312 15.11 -11.93 24.25
N ASP A 313 13.87 -11.66 23.89
CA ASP A 313 13.45 -11.45 22.51
C ASP A 313 13.91 -10.09 21.98
N LEU A 314 14.28 -9.15 22.85
CA LEU A 314 14.76 -7.83 22.48
C LEU A 314 15.96 -7.88 21.53
N HIS A 315 16.89 -8.79 21.78
CA HIS A 315 18.14 -8.91 21.04
C HIS A 315 18.10 -9.99 19.94
N LYS A 316 17.04 -10.82 19.90
CA LYS A 316 16.89 -11.83 18.85
C LYS A 316 16.60 -11.17 17.49
N ASP A 317 17.15 -11.76 16.43
CA ASP A 317 16.96 -11.32 15.04
C ASP A 317 17.47 -9.88 14.73
N VAL A 318 18.30 -9.31 15.59
CA VAL A 318 18.94 -7.99 15.36
C VAL A 318 20.30 -8.18 14.68
N TYR A 319 21.02 -9.21 15.06
CA TYR A 319 22.30 -9.63 14.46
C TYR A 319 22.25 -11.10 14.09
N LYS A 320 22.95 -11.44 13.02
CA LYS A 320 23.04 -12.81 12.52
C LYS A 320 24.25 -13.52 13.13
#